data_a9fe1f083ecd116ef9565fa78cec6775
#
_entry.id   a9fe1f083ecd116ef9565fa78cec6775
#
_cell.length_a   1.000
_cell.length_b   1.000
_cell.length_c   1.000
_cell.angle_alpha   90.00
_cell.angle_beta   90.00
_cell.angle_gamma   90.00
#
_symmetry.space_group_name_H-M   'P 1'
#
loop_
_entity.id
_entity.type
_entity.pdbx_description
1 polymer ?
#
loop_
_entity_poly.entity_id
_entity_poly.type
_entity_poly.pdbx_seq_one_letter_code
_entity_poly.pdbx_strand_id
1 'polypeptide(L)'
;TGQGIAELKEKLAELVRAASEKNLRIPFRLPIDRVFSVDGFGTVVTGTLIEGALAVGDMAEVLPTGFQARVRNLQVHGHDVESAYAGQRVAVNLAGTKKSDLARGDTIAKPGSVRRSLMLDVRLQNLKNSQRTILTGSQVHLYHGSSVRLSKVVLLDRDALQPGESCYAQLRMTEELAAKCGDRFVVRFYSPLETIGGGVVLDDCPVRHKRGDERVLEALAIRESGSGDEKLLQAVAEQGTALPGLEKLAGSLSREPEELEAELNALCAAGRVLEPLPRRYLAGSVFDALWESCRSILAQYHKQNPLHGGMKVAELRQKLLKGADQTVADALLAALRHEGKIKAVADRYALADFSVHLTKRQTGIRDRILQSYRKAGLETPGLDEIYGM
;
A
#
# COMPACT_ATOMS: atom_id res chain seq x y z
N THR A 1 -35.18 -30.44 28.71
CA THR A 1 -35.86 -31.45 27.90
C THR A 1 -34.93 -32.26 27.01
N GLY A 2 -33.78 -31.79 26.55
CA GLY A 2 -32.89 -32.52 25.64
C GLY A 2 -33.38 -32.57 24.18
N GLN A 3 -34.56 -32.07 23.88
CA GLN A 3 -35.13 -32.03 22.53
C GLN A 3 -34.30 -31.06 21.64
N GLY A 4 -33.92 -31.52 20.45
CA GLY A 4 -33.14 -30.75 19.49
C GLY A 4 -31.62 -30.69 19.72
N ILE A 5 -31.09 -31.29 20.84
CA ILE A 5 -29.63 -31.26 21.11
C ILE A 5 -28.85 -32.07 20.07
N ALA A 6 -29.38 -33.23 19.63
CA ALA A 6 -28.72 -34.03 18.60
C ALA A 6 -28.63 -33.27 17.27
N GLU A 7 -29.73 -32.66 16.85
CA GLU A 7 -29.81 -31.88 15.64
C GLU A 7 -28.90 -30.63 15.68
N LEU A 8 -28.84 -29.96 16.85
CA LEU A 8 -27.91 -28.84 17.07
C LEU A 8 -26.45 -29.28 16.94
N LYS A 9 -26.08 -30.42 17.54
CA LYS A 9 -24.74 -30.99 17.45
C LYS A 9 -24.34 -31.29 16.01
N GLU A 10 -25.28 -31.85 15.25
CA GLU A 10 -25.06 -32.16 13.82
C GLU A 10 -24.84 -30.91 12.99
N LYS A 11 -25.68 -29.87 13.20
CA LYS A 11 -25.50 -28.56 12.55
C LYS A 11 -24.20 -27.85 12.93
N LEU A 12 -23.80 -27.93 14.21
CA LEU A 12 -22.50 -27.39 14.63
C LEU A 12 -21.35 -28.15 13.99
N ALA A 13 -21.44 -29.47 13.87
CA ALA A 13 -20.41 -30.26 13.19
C ALA A 13 -20.31 -29.96 11.70
N GLU A 14 -21.42 -29.71 11.00
CA GLU A 14 -21.45 -29.25 9.61
C GLU A 14 -20.76 -27.89 9.48
N LEU A 15 -21.11 -26.92 10.33
CA LEU A 15 -20.52 -25.58 10.32
C LEU A 15 -19.00 -25.61 10.57
N VAL A 16 -18.54 -26.44 11.52
CA VAL A 16 -17.11 -26.62 11.81
C VAL A 16 -16.36 -27.20 10.60
N ARG A 17 -16.96 -28.20 9.91
CA ARG A 17 -16.35 -28.79 8.70
C ARG A 17 -16.31 -27.82 7.53
N ALA A 18 -17.31 -26.93 7.43
CA ALA A 18 -17.39 -25.90 6.38
C ALA A 18 -16.55 -24.64 6.69
N ALA A 19 -16.08 -24.48 7.92
CA ALA A 19 -15.27 -23.35 8.31
C ALA A 19 -13.87 -23.42 7.67
N SER A 20 -13.46 -22.36 7.00
CA SER A 20 -12.10 -22.26 6.49
C SER A 20 -11.10 -22.16 7.65
N GLU A 21 -9.98 -22.83 7.52
CA GLU A 21 -8.87 -22.71 8.45
C GLU A 21 -8.35 -21.27 8.48
N LYS A 22 -8.00 -20.81 9.68
CA LYS A 22 -7.39 -19.49 9.83
C LYS A 22 -5.93 -19.55 9.39
N ASN A 23 -5.48 -18.52 8.66
CA ASN A 23 -4.07 -18.43 8.29
C ASN A 23 -3.23 -18.10 9.53
N LEU A 24 -2.36 -19.02 9.93
CA LEU A 24 -1.48 -18.91 11.10
C LEU A 24 -0.12 -18.31 10.75
N ARG A 25 0.24 -18.20 9.45
CA ARG A 25 1.55 -17.72 9.01
C ARG A 25 1.61 -16.20 8.82
N ILE A 26 0.45 -15.55 8.70
CA ILE A 26 0.38 -14.10 8.64
C ILE A 26 0.64 -13.48 10.04
N PRO A 27 1.04 -12.20 10.10
CA PRO A 27 1.25 -11.50 11.37
C PRO A 27 0.03 -11.56 12.28
N PHE A 28 0.24 -11.82 13.57
CA PHE A 28 -0.82 -11.89 14.56
C PHE A 28 -1.54 -10.55 14.75
N ARG A 29 -2.84 -10.62 15.07
CA ARG A 29 -3.67 -9.46 15.41
C ARG A 29 -4.76 -9.84 16.42
N LEU A 30 -4.83 -9.08 17.54
CA LEU A 30 -5.76 -9.29 18.64
C LEU A 30 -6.40 -7.96 19.06
N PRO A 31 -7.66 -7.68 18.70
CA PRO A 31 -8.43 -6.56 19.26
C PRO A 31 -8.69 -6.76 20.75
N ILE A 32 -8.36 -5.74 21.56
CA ILE A 32 -8.52 -5.78 23.03
C ILE A 32 -9.98 -5.50 23.39
N ASP A 33 -10.62 -6.41 24.10
CA ASP A 33 -11.98 -6.22 24.61
C ASP A 33 -12.03 -5.88 26.11
N ARG A 34 -11.00 -6.23 26.88
CA ARG A 34 -10.88 -5.90 28.32
C ARG A 34 -9.43 -5.64 28.69
N VAL A 35 -9.24 -4.73 29.64
CA VAL A 35 -7.95 -4.43 30.29
C VAL A 35 -8.15 -4.48 31.80
N PHE A 36 -7.33 -5.26 32.49
CA PHE A 36 -7.35 -5.37 33.93
C PHE A 36 -5.96 -5.55 34.52
N SER A 37 -5.80 -5.22 35.79
CA SER A 37 -4.57 -5.50 36.54
C SER A 37 -4.77 -6.73 37.38
N VAL A 38 -3.77 -7.60 37.43
CA VAL A 38 -3.73 -8.79 38.26
C VAL A 38 -2.57 -8.65 39.26
N ASP A 39 -2.86 -8.78 40.54
CA ASP A 39 -1.86 -8.65 41.60
C ASP A 39 -0.71 -9.64 41.36
N GLY A 40 0.53 -9.15 41.37
CA GLY A 40 1.74 -9.93 41.13
C GLY A 40 2.04 -10.21 39.63
N PHE A 41 1.07 -10.08 38.74
CA PHE A 41 1.26 -10.32 37.30
C PHE A 41 1.30 -9.05 36.43
N GLY A 42 0.77 -7.92 36.93
CA GLY A 42 0.74 -6.67 36.21
C GLY A 42 -0.49 -6.51 35.30
N THR A 43 -0.34 -5.85 34.16
CA THR A 43 -1.45 -5.56 33.26
C THR A 43 -1.70 -6.74 32.33
N VAL A 44 -2.95 -7.18 32.27
CA VAL A 44 -3.44 -8.25 31.42
C VAL A 44 -4.56 -7.71 30.52
N VAL A 45 -4.51 -8.04 29.26
CA VAL A 45 -5.57 -7.74 28.29
C VAL A 45 -6.19 -9.03 27.78
N THR A 46 -7.47 -8.98 27.41
CA THR A 46 -8.13 -10.09 26.73
C THR A 46 -8.67 -9.65 25.38
N GLY A 47 -8.75 -10.63 24.48
CA GLY A 47 -9.31 -10.46 23.16
C GLY A 47 -9.39 -11.79 22.40
N THR A 48 -9.95 -11.77 21.23
CA THR A 48 -9.88 -12.88 20.29
C THR A 48 -8.74 -12.67 19.33
N LEU A 49 -7.80 -13.62 19.26
CA LEU A 49 -6.75 -13.60 18.25
C LEU A 49 -7.40 -13.89 16.89
N ILE A 50 -7.44 -12.89 16.01
CA ILE A 50 -8.20 -13.00 14.76
C ILE A 50 -7.34 -13.44 13.58
N GLU A 51 -6.02 -13.25 13.66
CA GLU A 51 -5.02 -13.60 12.65
C GLU A 51 -3.75 -14.12 13.31
N GLY A 52 -3.03 -14.99 12.60
CA GLY A 52 -1.68 -15.42 12.94
C GLY A 52 -1.56 -16.28 14.18
N ALA A 53 -0.35 -16.37 14.70
CA ALA A 53 0.02 -17.03 15.96
C ALA A 53 0.81 -16.06 16.83
N LEU A 54 0.58 -16.10 18.16
CA LEU A 54 1.24 -15.25 19.15
C LEU A 54 1.91 -16.15 20.18
N ALA A 55 3.20 -15.92 20.45
CA ALA A 55 3.99 -16.69 21.39
C ALA A 55 4.49 -15.84 22.57
N VAL A 56 4.78 -16.52 23.68
CA VAL A 56 5.49 -15.91 24.82
C VAL A 56 6.86 -15.44 24.34
N GLY A 57 7.23 -14.20 24.67
CA GLY A 57 8.48 -13.57 24.23
C GLY A 57 8.36 -12.70 22.98
N ASP A 58 7.29 -12.82 22.22
CA ASP A 58 7.05 -11.98 21.05
C ASP A 58 6.98 -10.49 21.41
N MET A 59 7.45 -9.65 20.47
CA MET A 59 7.22 -8.21 20.55
C MET A 59 5.86 -7.89 19.94
N ALA A 60 5.05 -7.17 20.69
CA ALA A 60 3.74 -6.71 20.30
C ALA A 60 3.69 -5.18 20.24
N GLU A 61 3.00 -4.65 19.25
CA GLU A 61 2.68 -3.22 19.12
C GLU A 61 1.22 -3.01 19.47
N VAL A 62 0.95 -2.06 20.36
CA VAL A 62 -0.40 -1.63 20.74
C VAL A 62 -0.82 -0.48 19.86
N LEU A 63 -1.87 -0.64 19.09
CA LEU A 63 -2.38 0.36 18.16
C LEU A 63 -3.71 0.94 18.67
N PRO A 64 -3.97 2.25 18.50
CA PRO A 64 -3.23 3.18 17.63
C PRO A 64 -2.03 3.88 18.29
N THR A 65 -1.74 3.67 19.57
CA THR A 65 -0.68 4.42 20.28
C THR A 65 0.73 4.17 19.73
N GLY A 66 0.99 2.97 19.14
CA GLY A 66 2.31 2.58 18.65
C GLY A 66 3.28 2.11 19.76
N PHE A 67 2.77 1.96 20.99
CA PHE A 67 3.56 1.47 22.11
C PHE A 67 3.93 0.00 21.90
N GLN A 68 5.20 -0.36 22.14
CA GLN A 68 5.67 -1.73 22.00
C GLN A 68 5.93 -2.36 23.36
N ALA A 69 5.50 -3.60 23.52
CA ALA A 69 5.69 -4.40 24.72
C ALA A 69 5.97 -5.86 24.38
N ARG A 70 6.75 -6.52 25.24
CA ARG A 70 6.99 -7.96 25.11
C ARG A 70 5.86 -8.76 25.77
N VAL A 71 5.41 -9.80 25.10
CA VAL A 71 4.46 -10.78 25.66
C VAL A 71 5.16 -11.57 26.76
N ARG A 72 4.70 -11.45 28.00
CA ARG A 72 5.27 -12.08 29.17
C ARG A 72 4.63 -13.44 29.46
N ASN A 73 3.32 -13.54 29.29
CA ASN A 73 2.55 -14.76 29.49
C ASN A 73 1.29 -14.75 28.63
N LEU A 74 0.82 -15.95 28.27
CA LEU A 74 -0.41 -16.18 27.52
C LEU A 74 -1.27 -17.18 28.25
N GLN A 75 -2.61 -16.95 28.27
CA GLN A 75 -3.57 -17.91 28.76
C GLN A 75 -4.70 -18.13 27.76
N VAL A 76 -5.03 -19.39 27.55
CA VAL A 76 -6.19 -19.83 26.77
C VAL A 76 -7.04 -20.75 27.65
N HIS A 77 -8.33 -20.43 27.78
CA HIS A 77 -9.27 -21.14 28.64
C HIS A 77 -8.82 -21.28 30.13
N GLY A 78 -8.07 -20.26 30.61
CA GLY A 78 -7.58 -20.24 32.00
C GLY A 78 -6.30 -21.05 32.26
N HIS A 79 -5.70 -21.63 31.24
CA HIS A 79 -4.43 -22.35 31.30
C HIS A 79 -3.31 -21.56 30.63
N ASP A 80 -2.13 -21.57 31.24
CA ASP A 80 -0.94 -21.00 30.65
C ASP A 80 -0.53 -21.79 29.41
N VAL A 81 -0.15 -21.08 28.35
CA VAL A 81 0.29 -21.65 27.07
C VAL A 81 1.52 -20.91 26.55
N GLU A 82 2.39 -21.61 25.83
CA GLU A 82 3.55 -21.00 25.16
C GLU A 82 3.14 -20.24 23.87
N SER A 83 2.06 -20.68 23.21
CA SER A 83 1.57 -20.07 21.98
C SER A 83 0.06 -20.12 21.89
N ALA A 84 -0.52 -19.08 21.30
CA ALA A 84 -1.95 -18.98 21.01
C ALA A 84 -2.14 -18.77 19.49
N TYR A 85 -3.29 -19.22 18.97
CA TYR A 85 -3.57 -19.29 17.54
C TYR A 85 -4.84 -18.53 17.18
N ALA A 86 -4.92 -18.08 15.92
CA ALA A 86 -6.11 -17.41 15.40
C ALA A 86 -7.38 -18.23 15.63
N GLY A 87 -8.44 -17.56 16.10
CA GLY A 87 -9.71 -18.16 16.52
C GLY A 87 -9.84 -18.34 18.03
N GLN A 88 -8.74 -18.32 18.80
CA GLN A 88 -8.77 -18.49 20.25
C GLN A 88 -9.05 -17.17 20.98
N ARG A 89 -9.74 -17.25 22.09
CA ARG A 89 -9.82 -16.18 23.08
C ARG A 89 -8.60 -16.25 24.00
N VAL A 90 -7.83 -15.18 24.06
CA VAL A 90 -6.52 -15.16 24.70
C VAL A 90 -6.48 -14.05 25.76
N ALA A 91 -5.89 -14.36 26.91
CA ALA A 91 -5.42 -13.36 27.86
C ALA A 91 -3.91 -13.18 27.66
N VAL A 92 -3.48 -11.93 27.49
CA VAL A 92 -2.09 -11.56 27.19
C VAL A 92 -1.55 -10.67 28.29
N ASN A 93 -0.48 -11.09 28.95
CA ASN A 93 0.28 -10.25 29.86
C ASN A 93 1.38 -9.53 29.09
N LEU A 94 1.36 -8.20 29.12
CA LEU A 94 2.32 -7.35 28.44
C LEU A 94 3.32 -6.77 29.45
N ALA A 95 4.61 -7.02 29.24
CA ALA A 95 5.66 -6.57 30.13
C ALA A 95 5.79 -5.04 30.13
N GLY A 96 5.96 -4.45 31.32
CA GLY A 96 6.24 -3.02 31.47
C GLY A 96 5.07 -2.10 31.14
N THR A 97 3.84 -2.62 30.95
CA THR A 97 2.65 -1.84 30.67
C THR A 97 1.85 -1.51 31.92
N LYS A 98 1.27 -0.31 31.95
CA LYS A 98 0.27 0.07 32.95
C LYS A 98 -1.13 -0.03 32.35
N LYS A 99 -2.14 -0.20 33.19
CA LYS A 99 -3.55 -0.23 32.75
C LYS A 99 -3.95 1.04 32.00
N SER A 100 -3.35 2.21 32.35
CA SER A 100 -3.58 3.49 31.70
C SER A 100 -3.07 3.57 30.25
N ASP A 101 -2.14 2.69 29.86
CA ASP A 101 -1.50 2.69 28.56
C ASP A 101 -2.30 1.91 27.51
N LEU A 102 -3.34 1.23 27.96
CA LEU A 102 -4.15 0.30 27.19
C LEU A 102 -5.63 0.59 27.35
N ALA A 103 -6.39 0.51 26.29
CA ALA A 103 -7.83 0.71 26.33
C ALA A 103 -8.58 -0.41 25.61
N ARG A 104 -9.86 -0.59 25.97
CA ARG A 104 -10.76 -1.37 25.11
C ARG A 104 -10.87 -0.70 23.75
N GLY A 105 -10.71 -1.46 22.68
CA GLY A 105 -10.72 -0.96 21.32
C GLY A 105 -9.33 -0.79 20.72
N ASP A 106 -8.27 -0.84 21.53
CA ASP A 106 -6.91 -0.98 21.01
C ASP A 106 -6.72 -2.36 20.38
N THR A 107 -5.69 -2.48 19.55
CA THR A 107 -5.35 -3.72 18.88
C THR A 107 -3.89 -4.07 19.17
N ILE A 108 -3.62 -5.30 19.60
CA ILE A 108 -2.26 -5.84 19.67
C ILE A 108 -1.96 -6.49 18.33
N ALA A 109 -0.82 -6.13 17.73
CA ALA A 109 -0.37 -6.69 16.47
C ALA A 109 1.15 -6.88 16.45
N LYS A 110 1.66 -7.66 15.49
CA LYS A 110 3.10 -7.72 15.23
C LYS A 110 3.59 -6.33 14.79
N PRO A 111 4.69 -5.82 15.33
CA PRO A 111 5.18 -4.48 15.01
C PRO A 111 5.25 -4.22 13.51
N GLY A 112 4.68 -3.10 13.06
CA GLY A 112 4.66 -2.68 11.66
C GLY A 112 3.72 -3.47 10.74
N SER A 113 2.93 -4.42 11.24
CA SER A 113 2.05 -5.26 10.41
C SER A 113 0.66 -4.66 10.16
N VAL A 114 0.26 -3.67 10.93
CA VAL A 114 -1.04 -2.98 10.79
C VAL A 114 -0.81 -1.48 10.76
N ARG A 115 -1.41 -0.82 9.79
CA ARG A 115 -1.36 0.64 9.69
C ARG A 115 -2.46 1.27 10.54
N ARG A 116 -2.22 2.48 10.99
CA ARG A 116 -3.20 3.33 11.66
C ARG A 116 -3.59 4.47 10.73
N SER A 117 -4.86 4.77 10.68
CA SER A 117 -5.39 5.77 9.77
C SER A 117 -6.56 6.55 10.39
N LEU A 118 -6.71 7.79 9.96
CA LEU A 118 -7.89 8.62 10.20
C LEU A 118 -8.98 8.43 9.14
N MET A 119 -8.71 7.63 8.11
CA MET A 119 -9.63 7.41 6.99
C MET A 119 -9.62 5.95 6.56
N LEU A 120 -10.78 5.46 6.12
CA LEU A 120 -10.95 4.15 5.50
C LEU A 120 -11.79 4.31 4.24
N ASP A 121 -11.38 3.68 3.15
CA ASP A 121 -12.27 3.49 2.00
C ASP A 121 -12.98 2.16 2.15
N VAL A 122 -14.29 2.17 1.92
CA VAL A 122 -15.15 1.06 2.29
C VAL A 122 -16.22 0.78 1.22
N ARG A 123 -16.66 -0.48 1.16
CA ARG A 123 -17.98 -0.81 0.64
C ARG A 123 -18.98 -0.64 1.78
N LEU A 124 -19.83 0.36 1.70
CA LEU A 124 -20.86 0.66 2.72
C LEU A 124 -22.21 0.17 2.24
N GLN A 125 -22.93 -0.57 3.07
CA GLN A 125 -24.29 -1.02 2.83
C GLN A 125 -25.21 -0.40 3.88
N ASN A 126 -26.32 0.19 3.44
CA ASN A 126 -27.43 0.59 4.30
C ASN A 126 -28.38 -0.60 4.46
N LEU A 127 -28.82 -0.87 5.70
CA LEU A 127 -29.73 -1.99 5.97
C LEU A 127 -31.08 -1.79 5.29
N LYS A 128 -31.67 -2.88 4.76
CA LYS A 128 -32.97 -2.84 4.10
C LYS A 128 -34.12 -2.35 5.00
N ASN A 129 -34.02 -2.65 6.30
CA ASN A 129 -34.99 -2.25 7.30
C ASN A 129 -34.66 -0.93 8.01
N SER A 130 -33.59 -0.26 7.61
CA SER A 130 -33.29 1.09 8.08
C SER A 130 -34.33 2.07 7.55
N GLN A 131 -34.75 3.00 8.38
CA GLN A 131 -35.62 4.09 7.97
C GLN A 131 -34.85 5.35 7.56
N ARG A 132 -33.51 5.26 7.50
CA ARG A 132 -32.64 6.41 7.30
C ARG A 132 -31.88 6.30 6.00
N THR A 133 -31.89 7.38 5.25
CA THR A 133 -30.96 7.61 4.15
C THR A 133 -29.64 8.13 4.71
N ILE A 134 -28.52 7.55 4.27
CA ILE A 134 -27.20 8.03 4.62
C ILE A 134 -26.76 9.05 3.56
N LEU A 135 -26.41 10.25 3.98
CA LEU A 135 -25.95 11.34 3.11
C LEU A 135 -24.46 11.60 3.31
N THR A 136 -23.82 12.19 2.29
CA THR A 136 -22.47 12.75 2.49
C THR A 136 -22.49 13.78 3.59
N GLY A 137 -21.60 13.61 4.58
CA GLY A 137 -21.56 14.46 5.78
C GLY A 137 -22.25 13.88 7.00
N SER A 138 -23.04 12.79 6.85
CA SER A 138 -23.63 12.11 7.99
C SER A 138 -22.60 11.68 9.01
N GLN A 139 -22.86 11.96 10.28
CA GLN A 139 -22.07 11.48 11.40
C GLN A 139 -22.58 10.13 11.89
N VAL A 140 -21.67 9.19 12.08
CA VAL A 140 -21.96 7.82 12.50
C VAL A 140 -20.94 7.37 13.55
N HIS A 141 -21.37 6.46 14.42
CA HIS A 141 -20.44 5.67 15.21
C HIS A 141 -20.01 4.45 14.38
N LEU A 142 -18.72 4.38 14.09
CA LEU A 142 -18.06 3.26 13.43
C LEU A 142 -17.63 2.24 14.50
N TYR A 143 -18.17 1.03 14.41
CA TYR A 143 -17.81 -0.12 15.26
C TYR A 143 -16.93 -1.06 14.44
N HIS A 144 -15.69 -1.23 14.86
CA HIS A 144 -14.71 -2.12 14.25
C HIS A 144 -14.03 -2.94 15.34
N GLY A 145 -14.20 -4.28 15.30
CA GLY A 145 -13.77 -5.15 16.40
C GLY A 145 -14.38 -4.71 17.72
N SER A 146 -13.55 -4.37 18.70
CA SER A 146 -13.94 -3.82 20.01
C SER A 146 -13.90 -2.28 20.07
N SER A 147 -13.42 -1.63 19.02
CA SER A 147 -13.26 -0.18 18.89
C SER A 147 -14.55 0.52 18.47
N VAL A 148 -14.75 1.73 18.96
CA VAL A 148 -15.80 2.64 18.51
C VAL A 148 -15.17 3.99 18.19
N ARG A 149 -15.41 4.51 16.98
CA ARG A 149 -14.90 5.81 16.55
C ARG A 149 -16.02 6.66 15.97
N LEU A 150 -16.01 7.94 16.26
CA LEU A 150 -16.88 8.90 15.57
C LEU A 150 -16.34 9.12 14.17
N SER A 151 -17.20 8.94 13.18
CA SER A 151 -16.82 9.04 11.76
C SER A 151 -17.81 9.88 10.96
N LYS A 152 -17.28 10.62 10.00
CA LYS A 152 -18.05 11.30 8.96
C LYS A 152 -18.05 10.45 7.69
N VAL A 153 -19.23 10.17 7.15
CA VAL A 153 -19.41 9.46 5.89
C VAL A 153 -19.24 10.40 4.72
N VAL A 154 -18.44 10.02 3.73
CA VAL A 154 -18.32 10.70 2.43
C VAL A 154 -18.61 9.68 1.35
N LEU A 155 -19.76 9.80 0.69
CA LEU A 155 -20.14 8.93 -0.43
C LEU A 155 -19.32 9.31 -1.66
N LEU A 156 -18.74 8.32 -2.35
CA LEU A 156 -17.82 8.54 -3.47
C LEU A 156 -18.49 8.42 -4.84
N ASP A 157 -19.52 7.59 -4.97
CA ASP A 157 -20.19 7.27 -6.24
C ASP A 157 -21.61 7.82 -6.35
N ARG A 158 -22.17 8.43 -5.30
CA ARG A 158 -23.54 8.96 -5.26
C ARG A 158 -23.73 10.06 -4.23
N ASP A 159 -24.92 10.69 -4.21
CA ASP A 159 -25.27 11.74 -3.25
C ASP A 159 -25.90 11.19 -1.98
N ALA A 160 -26.67 10.12 -2.10
CA ALA A 160 -27.45 9.53 -1.04
C ALA A 160 -27.44 8.00 -1.15
N LEU A 161 -27.39 7.31 -0.03
CA LEU A 161 -27.46 5.86 0.07
C LEU A 161 -28.77 5.48 0.74
N GLN A 162 -29.72 4.97 -0.05
CA GLN A 162 -31.03 4.57 0.40
C GLN A 162 -31.00 3.24 1.17
N PRO A 163 -32.00 2.93 2.01
CA PRO A 163 -32.12 1.62 2.63
C PRO A 163 -32.08 0.48 1.61
N GLY A 164 -31.26 -0.54 1.89
CA GLY A 164 -31.03 -1.70 1.02
C GLY A 164 -29.95 -1.53 -0.04
N GLU A 165 -29.47 -0.33 -0.26
CA GLU A 165 -28.39 -0.05 -1.24
C GLU A 165 -26.98 -0.20 -0.65
N SER A 166 -26.02 -0.28 -1.54
CA SER A 166 -24.57 -0.27 -1.23
C SER A 166 -23.84 0.73 -2.12
N CYS A 167 -22.78 1.32 -1.60
CA CYS A 167 -21.94 2.29 -2.31
C CYS A 167 -20.49 2.22 -1.91
N TYR A 168 -19.60 2.89 -2.64
CA TYR A 168 -18.27 3.22 -2.17
C TYR A 168 -18.32 4.49 -1.33
N ALA A 169 -17.68 4.44 -0.17
CA ALA A 169 -17.65 5.56 0.74
C ALA A 169 -16.26 5.66 1.41
N GLN A 170 -15.89 6.88 1.80
CA GLN A 170 -14.75 7.13 2.66
C GLN A 170 -15.27 7.50 4.06
N LEU A 171 -14.86 6.73 5.07
CA LEU A 171 -15.12 7.01 6.47
C LEU A 171 -13.98 7.85 7.03
N ARG A 172 -14.27 9.07 7.48
CA ARG A 172 -13.29 10.01 8.02
C ARG A 172 -13.49 10.16 9.52
N MET A 173 -12.52 9.71 10.28
CA MET A 173 -12.55 9.66 11.74
C MET A 173 -11.80 10.84 12.36
N THR A 174 -12.11 11.14 13.62
CA THR A 174 -11.41 12.16 14.44
C THR A 174 -10.21 11.57 15.18
N GLU A 175 -10.20 10.25 15.38
CA GLU A 175 -9.15 9.50 16.07
C GLU A 175 -8.67 8.36 15.18
N GLU A 176 -7.40 8.01 15.29
CA GLU A 176 -6.82 6.92 14.52
C GLU A 176 -7.47 5.56 14.86
N LEU A 177 -7.60 4.74 13.86
CA LEU A 177 -8.05 3.35 13.94
C LEU A 177 -7.03 2.43 13.25
N ALA A 178 -6.77 1.29 13.85
CA ALA A 178 -5.99 0.22 13.25
C ALA A 178 -6.95 -0.79 12.60
N ALA A 179 -7.02 -0.77 11.28
CA ALA A 179 -7.84 -1.67 10.48
C ALA A 179 -7.02 -2.26 9.34
N LYS A 180 -7.52 -3.31 8.71
CA LYS A 180 -6.97 -3.91 7.50
C LYS A 180 -8.02 -4.02 6.40
N CYS A 181 -7.55 -4.09 5.15
CA CYS A 181 -8.41 -4.48 4.03
C CYS A 181 -9.09 -5.82 4.31
N GLY A 182 -10.40 -5.91 4.01
CA GLY A 182 -11.22 -7.09 4.29
C GLY A 182 -11.89 -7.08 5.68
N ASP A 183 -11.52 -6.20 6.58
CA ASP A 183 -12.18 -6.08 7.88
C ASP A 183 -13.63 -5.65 7.73
N ARG A 184 -14.50 -6.25 8.54
CA ARG A 184 -15.91 -5.89 8.60
C ARG A 184 -16.17 -4.88 9.71
N PHE A 185 -17.10 -3.98 9.45
CA PHE A 185 -17.52 -2.96 10.42
C PHE A 185 -19.03 -2.78 10.42
N VAL A 186 -19.53 -2.16 11.50
CA VAL A 186 -20.92 -1.76 11.65
C VAL A 186 -20.97 -0.25 11.85
N VAL A 187 -21.96 0.41 11.25
CA VAL A 187 -22.24 1.83 11.47
C VAL A 187 -23.58 2.02 12.17
N ARG A 188 -23.55 2.86 13.20
CA ARG A 188 -24.76 3.29 13.91
C ARG A 188 -24.91 4.79 13.78
N PHE A 189 -26.16 5.23 13.66
CA PHE A 189 -26.46 6.63 13.57
C PHE A 189 -26.07 7.35 14.88
N TYR A 190 -25.65 8.61 14.74
CA TYR A 190 -25.12 9.37 15.89
C TYR A 190 -26.16 9.56 17.00
N SER A 191 -27.37 10.02 16.63
CA SER A 191 -28.47 10.24 17.59
C SER A 191 -29.82 10.21 16.89
N PRO A 192 -30.78 9.38 17.33
CA PRO A 192 -30.63 8.31 18.32
C PRO A 192 -29.73 7.18 17.82
N LEU A 193 -29.15 6.42 18.76
CA LEU A 193 -28.22 5.35 18.45
C LEU A 193 -28.93 4.13 17.84
N GLU A 194 -28.97 4.08 16.53
CA GLU A 194 -29.63 3.05 15.72
C GLU A 194 -28.63 2.41 14.74
N THR A 195 -28.64 1.11 14.61
CA THR A 195 -27.80 0.44 13.60
C THR A 195 -28.41 0.65 12.23
N ILE A 196 -27.69 1.34 11.36
CA ILE A 196 -28.15 1.72 10.02
C ILE A 196 -27.44 0.95 8.91
N GLY A 197 -26.27 0.38 9.17
CA GLY A 197 -25.51 -0.26 8.12
C GLY A 197 -24.23 -0.88 8.61
N GLY A 198 -23.40 -1.22 7.66
CA GLY A 198 -22.06 -1.77 7.85
C GLY A 198 -21.40 -2.04 6.52
N GLY A 199 -20.28 -2.73 6.54
CA GLY A 199 -19.58 -3.03 5.30
C GLY A 199 -18.23 -3.67 5.48
N VAL A 200 -17.40 -3.50 4.46
CA VAL A 200 -16.04 -4.06 4.38
C VAL A 200 -15.06 -2.96 4.06
N VAL A 201 -13.90 -2.97 4.70
CA VAL A 201 -12.77 -2.08 4.42
C VAL A 201 -12.10 -2.51 3.12
N LEU A 202 -11.96 -1.59 2.17
CA LEU A 202 -11.31 -1.80 0.89
C LEU A 202 -9.90 -1.18 0.85
N ASP A 203 -9.71 -0.05 1.55
CA ASP A 203 -8.40 0.57 1.79
C ASP A 203 -8.31 1.01 3.25
N ASP A 204 -7.26 0.56 3.93
CA ASP A 204 -7.04 0.83 5.35
C ASP A 204 -6.23 2.12 5.61
N CYS A 205 -5.66 2.74 4.58
CA CYS A 205 -4.90 3.99 4.71
C CYS A 205 -4.97 4.85 3.43
N PRO A 206 -6.19 5.21 2.99
CA PRO A 206 -6.39 5.98 1.78
C PRO A 206 -5.96 7.42 1.95
N VAL A 207 -5.74 8.10 0.83
CA VAL A 207 -5.70 9.56 0.79
C VAL A 207 -7.13 10.11 0.68
N ARG A 208 -7.27 11.42 0.86
CA ARG A 208 -8.58 12.07 0.70
C ARG A 208 -9.00 12.10 -0.76
N HIS A 209 -10.16 11.49 -1.07
CA HIS A 209 -10.72 11.44 -2.42
C HIS A 209 -11.75 12.55 -2.67
N LYS A 210 -11.89 12.90 -3.94
CA LYS A 210 -13.02 13.69 -4.46
C LYS A 210 -14.13 12.72 -4.89
N ARG A 211 -15.38 13.17 -4.73
CA ARG A 211 -16.53 12.40 -5.22
C ARG A 211 -16.52 12.35 -6.76
N GLY A 212 -16.90 11.21 -7.34
CA GLY A 212 -16.98 11.00 -8.77
C GLY A 212 -15.64 10.86 -9.48
N ASP A 213 -14.55 10.63 -8.74
CA ASP A 213 -13.26 10.31 -9.35
C ASP A 213 -13.28 8.87 -9.87
N GLU A 214 -13.41 8.72 -11.18
CA GLU A 214 -13.54 7.42 -11.85
C GLU A 214 -12.36 6.50 -11.56
N ARG A 215 -11.15 7.02 -11.47
CA ARG A 215 -9.96 6.22 -11.16
C ARG A 215 -10.02 5.61 -9.77
N VAL A 216 -10.54 6.38 -8.80
CA VAL A 216 -10.74 5.89 -7.42
C VAL A 216 -11.81 4.81 -7.40
N LEU A 217 -12.92 5.02 -8.12
CA LEU A 217 -14.02 4.05 -8.17
C LEU A 217 -13.60 2.74 -8.85
N GLU A 218 -12.84 2.80 -9.93
CA GLU A 218 -12.24 1.62 -10.59
C GLU A 218 -11.30 0.87 -9.64
N ALA A 219 -10.42 1.62 -8.95
CA ALA A 219 -9.50 1.03 -7.98
C ALA A 219 -10.23 0.30 -6.84
N LEU A 220 -11.30 0.90 -6.31
CA LEU A 220 -12.13 0.28 -5.27
C LEU A 220 -12.89 -0.94 -5.78
N ALA A 221 -13.35 -0.92 -7.04
CA ALA A 221 -14.02 -2.07 -7.67
C ALA A 221 -13.06 -3.26 -7.82
N ILE A 222 -11.79 -3.01 -8.23
CA ILE A 222 -10.76 -4.05 -8.29
C ILE A 222 -10.48 -4.62 -6.90
N ARG A 223 -10.36 -3.78 -5.87
CA ARG A 223 -10.15 -4.24 -4.49
C ARG A 223 -11.32 -5.06 -3.95
N GLU A 224 -12.56 -4.72 -4.32
CA GLU A 224 -13.75 -5.46 -3.92
C GLU A 224 -13.84 -6.83 -4.60
N SER A 225 -13.82 -6.86 -5.93
CA SER A 225 -14.19 -8.02 -6.74
C SER A 225 -13.17 -8.46 -7.78
N GLY A 226 -12.05 -7.77 -7.91
CA GLY A 226 -10.98 -8.13 -8.83
C GLY A 226 -10.36 -9.49 -8.53
N SER A 227 -9.79 -10.12 -9.54
CA SER A 227 -9.00 -11.34 -9.42
C SER A 227 -7.74 -11.12 -8.57
N GLY A 228 -7.09 -12.20 -8.14
CA GLY A 228 -5.81 -12.14 -7.41
C GLY A 228 -4.77 -11.32 -8.18
N ASP A 229 -4.63 -11.57 -9.47
CA ASP A 229 -3.69 -10.87 -10.35
C ASP A 229 -4.00 -9.37 -10.47
N GLU A 230 -5.28 -8.99 -10.58
CA GLU A 230 -5.69 -7.58 -10.66
C GLU A 230 -5.39 -6.84 -9.36
N LYS A 231 -5.68 -7.45 -8.22
CA LYS A 231 -5.36 -6.89 -6.89
C LYS A 231 -3.86 -6.75 -6.68
N LEU A 232 -3.09 -7.76 -7.09
CA LEU A 232 -1.63 -7.73 -6.99
C LEU A 232 -1.03 -6.65 -7.89
N LEU A 233 -1.47 -6.59 -9.15
CA LEU A 233 -1.03 -5.57 -10.11
C LEU A 233 -1.34 -4.15 -9.61
N GLN A 234 -2.54 -3.94 -9.05
CA GLN A 234 -2.92 -2.67 -8.45
C GLN A 234 -2.04 -2.33 -7.25
N ALA A 235 -1.78 -3.29 -6.36
CA ALA A 235 -0.92 -3.08 -5.19
C ALA A 235 0.51 -2.68 -5.60
N VAL A 236 1.04 -3.25 -6.69
CA VAL A 236 2.33 -2.84 -7.26
C VAL A 236 2.24 -1.43 -7.86
N ALA A 237 1.18 -1.13 -8.62
CA ALA A 237 0.99 0.16 -9.28
C ALA A 237 0.85 1.33 -8.29
N GLU A 238 0.16 1.13 -7.17
CA GLU A 238 -0.04 2.12 -6.11
C GLU A 238 1.27 2.54 -5.42
N GLN A 239 2.30 1.69 -5.44
CA GLN A 239 3.62 2.06 -4.91
C GLN A 239 4.41 2.95 -5.89
N GLY A 240 3.91 3.16 -7.09
CA GLY A 240 4.56 4.00 -8.11
C GLY A 240 6.00 3.54 -8.37
N THR A 241 6.91 4.51 -8.44
CA THR A 241 8.34 4.29 -8.72
C THR A 241 9.16 3.85 -7.49
N ALA A 242 8.54 3.57 -6.35
CA ALA A 242 9.25 3.19 -5.12
C ALA A 242 9.80 1.75 -5.14
N LEU A 243 9.46 0.97 -6.16
CA LEU A 243 9.88 -0.43 -6.34
C LEU A 243 9.64 -1.27 -5.07
N PRO A 244 8.37 -1.61 -4.74
CA PRO A 244 8.07 -2.39 -3.55
C PRO A 244 8.74 -3.76 -3.60
N GLY A 245 9.24 -4.21 -2.46
CA GLY A 245 9.70 -5.59 -2.29
C GLY A 245 8.56 -6.55 -2.00
N LEU A 246 8.82 -7.85 -2.16
CA LEU A 246 7.86 -8.92 -1.95
C LEU A 246 7.20 -8.89 -0.57
N GLU A 247 7.97 -8.70 0.49
CA GLU A 247 7.48 -8.64 1.88
C GLU A 247 6.48 -7.50 2.09
N LYS A 248 6.74 -6.34 1.47
CA LYS A 248 5.84 -5.19 1.56
C LYS A 248 4.51 -5.45 0.85
N LEU A 249 4.55 -6.10 -0.32
CA LEU A 249 3.35 -6.48 -1.06
C LEU A 249 2.55 -7.55 -0.31
N ALA A 250 3.23 -8.57 0.23
CA ALA A 250 2.64 -9.63 1.04
C ALA A 250 1.91 -9.05 2.27
N GLY A 251 2.56 -8.12 2.98
CA GLY A 251 1.96 -7.42 4.11
C GLY A 251 0.72 -6.61 3.72
N SER A 252 0.75 -5.88 2.59
CA SER A 252 -0.38 -5.07 2.14
C SER A 252 -1.59 -5.89 1.68
N LEU A 253 -1.35 -7.08 1.12
CA LEU A 253 -2.40 -7.99 0.65
C LEU A 253 -2.81 -9.05 1.68
N SER A 254 -2.14 -9.08 2.85
CA SER A 254 -2.32 -10.11 3.90
C SER A 254 -2.19 -11.54 3.33
N ARG A 255 -1.20 -11.75 2.46
CA ARG A 255 -0.90 -13.03 1.79
C ARG A 255 0.51 -13.48 2.09
N GLU A 256 0.78 -14.76 1.82
CA GLU A 256 2.12 -15.32 2.00
C GLU A 256 3.08 -14.88 0.87
N PRO A 257 4.34 -14.56 1.21
CA PRO A 257 5.32 -14.11 0.21
C PRO A 257 5.56 -15.12 -0.91
N GLU A 258 5.60 -16.41 -0.57
CA GLU A 258 5.88 -17.49 -1.53
C GLU A 258 4.79 -17.62 -2.62
N GLU A 259 3.53 -17.46 -2.25
CA GLU A 259 2.41 -17.47 -3.20
C GLU A 259 2.47 -16.26 -4.13
N LEU A 260 2.75 -15.08 -3.58
CA LEU A 260 2.86 -13.85 -4.35
C LEU A 260 4.05 -13.84 -5.30
N GLU A 261 5.16 -14.48 -4.94
CA GLU A 261 6.35 -14.56 -5.78
C GLU A 261 6.04 -15.32 -7.09
N ALA A 262 5.30 -16.42 -7.01
CA ALA A 262 4.87 -17.17 -8.20
C ALA A 262 3.96 -16.33 -9.11
N GLU A 263 2.99 -15.63 -8.56
CA GLU A 263 2.08 -14.74 -9.31
C GLU A 263 2.84 -13.55 -9.93
N LEU A 264 3.77 -12.91 -9.18
CA LEU A 264 4.60 -11.83 -9.70
C LEU A 264 5.49 -12.30 -10.87
N ASN A 265 6.08 -13.49 -10.76
CA ASN A 265 6.85 -14.07 -11.86
C ASN A 265 5.99 -14.31 -13.11
N ALA A 266 4.75 -14.75 -12.94
CA ALA A 266 3.80 -14.90 -14.05
C ALA A 266 3.44 -13.55 -14.68
N LEU A 267 3.21 -12.52 -13.85
CA LEU A 267 2.94 -11.16 -14.33
C LEU A 267 4.16 -10.52 -15.02
N CYS A 268 5.38 -10.83 -14.56
CA CYS A 268 6.61 -10.40 -15.23
C CYS A 268 6.76 -11.10 -16.60
N ALA A 269 6.52 -12.40 -16.67
CA ALA A 269 6.54 -13.14 -17.95
C ALA A 269 5.49 -12.62 -18.95
N ALA A 270 4.34 -12.15 -18.44
CA ALA A 270 3.30 -11.52 -19.26
C ALA A 270 3.60 -10.04 -19.61
N GLY A 271 4.72 -9.46 -19.16
CA GLY A 271 5.09 -8.07 -19.40
C GLY A 271 4.22 -7.03 -18.66
N ARG A 272 3.38 -7.45 -17.72
CA ARG A 272 2.50 -6.57 -16.94
C ARG A 272 3.21 -5.93 -15.74
N VAL A 273 4.25 -6.58 -15.26
CA VAL A 273 5.14 -6.13 -14.18
C VAL A 273 6.58 -6.26 -14.66
N LEU A 274 7.44 -5.35 -14.27
CA LEU A 274 8.88 -5.40 -14.48
C LEU A 274 9.56 -5.62 -13.13
N GLU A 275 10.76 -6.21 -13.17
CA GLU A 275 11.66 -6.37 -12.02
C GLU A 275 12.98 -5.59 -12.25
N PRO A 276 12.98 -4.26 -12.07
CA PRO A 276 14.17 -3.44 -12.31
C PRO A 276 15.34 -3.75 -11.37
N LEU A 277 15.07 -4.28 -10.19
CA LEU A 277 16.04 -4.77 -9.21
C LEU A 277 15.56 -6.12 -8.65
N PRO A 278 16.47 -7.00 -8.19
CA PRO A 278 16.10 -8.30 -7.64
C PRO A 278 15.02 -8.20 -6.57
N ARG A 279 13.90 -8.91 -6.77
CA ARG A 279 12.72 -8.93 -5.89
C ARG A 279 12.10 -7.53 -5.63
N ARG A 280 12.25 -6.61 -6.57
CA ARG A 280 11.69 -5.27 -6.56
C ARG A 280 10.89 -5.03 -7.84
N TYR A 281 9.63 -4.70 -7.70
CA TYR A 281 8.65 -4.77 -8.77
C TYR A 281 8.13 -3.40 -9.19
N LEU A 282 7.79 -3.24 -10.46
CA LEU A 282 7.23 -2.05 -11.06
C LEU A 282 6.07 -2.45 -11.99
N ALA A 283 4.90 -1.87 -11.80
CA ALA A 283 3.79 -2.10 -12.73
C ALA A 283 4.08 -1.50 -14.12
N GLY A 284 3.70 -2.21 -15.17
CA GLY A 284 3.88 -1.76 -16.56
C GLY A 284 3.25 -0.39 -16.83
N SER A 285 2.06 -0.12 -16.28
CA SER A 285 1.40 1.19 -16.39
C SER A 285 2.19 2.33 -15.75
N VAL A 286 2.90 2.06 -14.64
CA VAL A 286 3.78 3.04 -13.99
C VAL A 286 5.04 3.26 -14.82
N PHE A 287 5.58 2.20 -15.43
CA PHE A 287 6.71 2.29 -16.34
C PHE A 287 6.36 3.13 -17.59
N ASP A 288 5.17 2.92 -18.17
CA ASP A 288 4.71 3.70 -19.31
C ASP A 288 4.54 5.19 -18.96
N ALA A 289 3.96 5.49 -17.80
CA ALA A 289 3.85 6.87 -17.32
C ALA A 289 5.22 7.52 -17.05
N LEU A 290 6.17 6.74 -16.50
CA LEU A 290 7.56 7.17 -16.31
C LEU A 290 8.22 7.46 -17.66
N TRP A 291 8.00 6.59 -18.66
CA TRP A 291 8.51 6.78 -20.02
C TRP A 291 7.97 8.07 -20.65
N GLU A 292 6.66 8.31 -20.61
CA GLU A 292 6.08 9.54 -21.17
C GLU A 292 6.64 10.81 -20.51
N SER A 293 6.86 10.77 -19.21
CA SER A 293 7.49 11.86 -18.46
C SER A 293 8.96 12.06 -18.91
N CYS A 294 9.72 10.97 -19.02
CA CYS A 294 11.11 10.99 -19.49
C CYS A 294 11.21 11.54 -20.92
N ARG A 295 10.34 11.06 -21.80
CA ARG A 295 10.25 11.49 -23.20
C ARG A 295 9.98 13.00 -23.31
N SER A 296 9.03 13.50 -22.53
CA SER A 296 8.71 14.93 -22.50
C SER A 296 9.91 15.79 -22.06
N ILE A 297 10.59 15.38 -20.97
CA ILE A 297 11.77 16.09 -20.45
C ILE A 297 12.90 16.10 -21.47
N LEU A 298 13.22 14.94 -22.05
CA LEU A 298 14.31 14.85 -23.03
C LEU A 298 13.98 15.57 -24.34
N ALA A 299 12.74 15.47 -24.83
CA ALA A 299 12.31 16.19 -26.04
C ALA A 299 12.42 17.71 -25.86
N GLN A 300 12.00 18.23 -24.71
CA GLN A 300 12.15 19.66 -24.41
C GLN A 300 13.63 20.05 -24.31
N TYR A 301 14.47 19.21 -23.67
CA TYR A 301 15.90 19.45 -23.57
C TYR A 301 16.57 19.49 -24.94
N HIS A 302 16.28 18.53 -25.83
CA HIS A 302 16.83 18.48 -27.20
C HIS A 302 16.43 19.68 -28.03
N LYS A 303 15.19 20.19 -27.88
CA LYS A 303 14.72 21.40 -28.53
C LYS A 303 15.51 22.63 -28.07
N GLN A 304 15.83 22.74 -26.79
CA GLN A 304 16.58 23.86 -26.21
C GLN A 304 18.09 23.75 -26.46
N ASN A 305 18.62 22.53 -26.59
CA ASN A 305 20.04 22.23 -26.69
C ASN A 305 20.34 21.30 -27.88
N PRO A 306 20.08 21.74 -29.12
CA PRO A 306 20.11 20.86 -30.30
C PRO A 306 21.50 20.30 -30.62
N LEU A 307 22.56 20.92 -30.11
CA LEU A 307 23.95 20.47 -30.31
C LEU A 307 24.48 19.60 -29.18
N HIS A 308 23.72 19.41 -28.10
CA HIS A 308 24.12 18.53 -27.03
C HIS A 308 23.68 17.08 -27.32
N GLY A 309 24.57 16.13 -27.17
CA GLY A 309 24.27 14.71 -27.41
C GLY A 309 23.27 14.10 -26.44
N GLY A 310 22.82 14.83 -25.40
CA GLY A 310 21.86 14.40 -24.40
C GLY A 310 21.91 15.23 -23.13
N MET A 311 20.98 14.97 -22.21
CA MET A 311 20.94 15.55 -20.87
C MET A 311 21.87 14.77 -19.92
N LYS A 312 22.56 15.45 -19.00
CA LYS A 312 23.37 14.76 -17.97
C LYS A 312 22.51 13.83 -17.13
N VAL A 313 23.03 12.64 -16.79
CA VAL A 313 22.31 11.62 -16.01
C VAL A 313 21.79 12.18 -14.68
N ALA A 314 22.63 12.95 -13.97
CA ALA A 314 22.24 13.54 -12.69
C ALA A 314 21.07 14.52 -12.82
N GLU A 315 21.07 15.33 -13.88
CA GLU A 315 19.99 16.29 -14.16
C GLU A 315 18.68 15.59 -14.53
N LEU A 316 18.75 14.55 -15.36
CA LEU A 316 17.59 13.74 -15.73
C LEU A 316 16.99 13.06 -14.50
N ARG A 317 17.83 12.46 -13.65
CA ARG A 317 17.41 11.84 -12.38
C ARG A 317 16.67 12.85 -11.50
N GLN A 318 17.22 14.02 -11.30
CA GLN A 318 16.61 15.05 -10.45
C GLN A 318 15.26 15.55 -11.00
N LYS A 319 15.10 15.65 -12.32
CA LYS A 319 13.85 16.13 -12.96
C LYS A 319 12.79 15.04 -13.00
N LEU A 320 13.17 13.79 -13.30
CA LEU A 320 12.25 12.68 -13.52
C LEU A 320 11.86 11.97 -12.23
N LEU A 321 12.80 11.79 -11.30
CA LEU A 321 12.69 10.95 -10.11
C LEU A 321 13.05 11.72 -8.84
N LYS A 322 12.46 12.91 -8.69
CA LYS A 322 12.74 13.81 -7.56
C LYS A 322 12.47 13.10 -6.22
N GLY A 323 13.51 13.01 -5.37
CA GLY A 323 13.41 12.41 -4.04
C GLY A 323 13.48 10.88 -4.00
N ALA A 324 13.63 10.21 -5.14
CA ALA A 324 13.87 8.77 -5.17
C ALA A 324 15.31 8.43 -4.69
N ASP A 325 15.43 7.25 -4.09
CA ASP A 325 16.74 6.67 -3.77
C ASP A 325 17.58 6.53 -5.05
N GLN A 326 18.88 6.73 -4.94
CA GLN A 326 19.78 6.71 -6.08
C GLN A 326 19.80 5.37 -6.81
N THR A 327 19.82 4.26 -6.05
CA THR A 327 19.82 2.90 -6.60
C THR A 327 18.54 2.61 -7.39
N VAL A 328 17.39 3.04 -6.84
CA VAL A 328 16.08 2.93 -7.49
C VAL A 328 16.04 3.76 -8.78
N ALA A 329 16.51 5.01 -8.71
CA ALA A 329 16.52 5.90 -9.87
C ALA A 329 17.41 5.36 -11.01
N ASP A 330 18.59 4.84 -10.66
CA ASP A 330 19.52 4.25 -11.63
C ASP A 330 18.94 2.97 -12.25
N ALA A 331 18.27 2.13 -11.47
CA ALA A 331 17.59 0.93 -11.97
C ALA A 331 16.46 1.27 -12.96
N LEU A 332 15.65 2.30 -12.67
CA LEU A 332 14.57 2.74 -13.55
C LEU A 332 15.10 3.34 -14.86
N LEU A 333 16.17 4.12 -14.81
CA LEU A 333 16.83 4.63 -16.02
C LEU A 333 17.49 3.52 -16.83
N ALA A 334 18.08 2.52 -16.15
CA ALA A 334 18.60 1.31 -16.81
C ALA A 334 17.49 0.51 -17.50
N ALA A 335 16.33 0.37 -16.87
CA ALA A 335 15.16 -0.28 -17.46
C ALA A 335 14.68 0.45 -18.73
N LEU A 336 14.58 1.78 -18.70
CA LEU A 336 14.25 2.59 -19.89
C LEU A 336 15.26 2.41 -21.02
N ARG A 337 16.54 2.25 -20.69
CA ARG A 337 17.60 1.98 -21.67
C ARG A 337 17.52 0.56 -22.23
N HIS A 338 17.26 -0.42 -21.38
CA HIS A 338 17.10 -1.82 -21.80
C HIS A 338 15.94 -1.99 -22.78
N GLU A 339 14.83 -1.31 -22.54
CA GLU A 339 13.67 -1.24 -23.42
C GLU A 339 13.90 -0.38 -24.69
N GLY A 340 15.14 0.11 -24.93
CA GLY A 340 15.46 0.89 -26.10
C GLY A 340 14.77 2.24 -26.19
N LYS A 341 14.22 2.75 -25.11
CA LYS A 341 13.51 4.05 -25.06
C LYS A 341 14.48 5.23 -25.04
N ILE A 342 15.61 5.07 -24.35
CA ILE A 342 16.70 6.06 -24.26
C ILE A 342 18.04 5.39 -24.59
N LYS A 343 19.00 6.20 -25.05
CA LYS A 343 20.37 5.77 -25.27
C LYS A 343 21.35 6.56 -24.41
N ALA A 344 22.44 5.89 -24.00
CA ALA A 344 23.54 6.53 -23.32
C ALA A 344 24.55 7.09 -24.33
N VAL A 345 24.95 8.33 -24.14
CA VAL A 345 26.00 9.00 -24.93
C VAL A 345 26.97 9.61 -23.91
N ALA A 346 28.09 8.94 -23.65
CA ALA A 346 29.03 9.25 -22.56
C ALA A 346 28.30 9.35 -21.19
N ASP A 347 28.37 10.49 -20.51
CA ASP A 347 27.71 10.77 -19.22
C ASP A 347 26.27 11.32 -19.36
N ARG A 348 25.63 11.12 -20.52
CA ARG A 348 24.34 11.71 -20.88
C ARG A 348 23.35 10.68 -21.37
N TYR A 349 22.08 10.99 -21.22
CA TYR A 349 20.98 10.26 -21.84
C TYR A 349 20.27 11.10 -22.90
N ALA A 350 19.89 10.45 -23.99
CA ALA A 350 19.12 11.02 -25.08
C ALA A 350 17.97 10.09 -25.46
N LEU A 351 16.95 10.59 -26.14
CA LEU A 351 15.94 9.77 -26.79
C LEU A 351 16.64 8.84 -27.80
N ALA A 352 16.14 7.63 -27.97
CA ALA A 352 16.77 6.61 -28.81
C ALA A 352 16.94 7.08 -30.28
N ASP A 353 15.96 7.80 -30.78
CA ASP A 353 15.87 8.35 -32.14
C ASP A 353 16.57 9.69 -32.31
N PHE A 354 16.97 10.39 -31.24
CA PHE A 354 17.60 11.66 -31.31
C PHE A 354 19.04 11.58 -31.83
N SER A 355 19.39 12.45 -32.79
CA SER A 355 20.76 12.66 -33.24
C SER A 355 21.04 14.14 -33.41
N VAL A 356 22.31 14.54 -33.17
CA VAL A 356 22.73 15.90 -33.36
C VAL A 356 22.88 16.18 -34.88
N HIS A 357 22.05 17.05 -35.41
CA HIS A 357 22.13 17.49 -36.79
C HIS A 357 22.76 18.87 -36.84
N LEU A 358 23.87 18.97 -37.58
CA LEU A 358 24.54 20.24 -37.81
C LEU A 358 23.94 20.91 -39.08
N THR A 359 23.70 22.20 -39.00
CA THR A 359 23.34 23.01 -40.18
C THR A 359 24.54 23.06 -41.14
N LYS A 360 24.32 23.40 -42.42
CA LYS A 360 25.41 23.59 -43.41
C LYS A 360 26.50 24.52 -42.90
N ARG A 361 26.12 25.63 -42.24
CA ARG A 361 27.06 26.55 -41.60
C ARG A 361 27.89 25.91 -40.51
N GLN A 362 27.25 25.18 -39.59
CA GLN A 362 27.90 24.48 -38.48
C GLN A 362 28.81 23.35 -38.98
N THR A 363 28.39 22.62 -40.01
CA THR A 363 29.23 21.58 -40.65
C THR A 363 30.51 22.24 -41.23
N GLY A 364 30.38 23.37 -41.94
CA GLY A 364 31.53 24.09 -42.45
C GLY A 364 32.49 24.61 -41.36
N ILE A 365 31.95 25.06 -40.22
CA ILE A 365 32.76 25.44 -39.05
C ILE A 365 33.49 24.21 -38.45
N ARG A 366 32.78 23.12 -38.22
CA ARG A 366 33.35 21.84 -37.73
C ARG A 366 34.50 21.38 -38.61
N ASP A 367 34.29 21.39 -39.93
CA ASP A 367 35.29 20.87 -40.88
C ASP A 367 36.55 21.77 -40.92
N ARG A 368 36.38 23.09 -40.79
CA ARG A 368 37.52 24.04 -40.64
C ARG A 368 38.28 23.76 -39.36
N ILE A 369 37.62 23.62 -38.24
CA ILE A 369 38.23 23.31 -36.96
C ILE A 369 39.01 21.99 -37.04
N LEU A 370 38.39 20.92 -37.57
CA LEU A 370 39.06 19.62 -37.74
C LEU A 370 40.28 19.71 -38.66
N GLN A 371 40.20 20.50 -39.71
CA GLN A 371 41.34 20.72 -40.62
C GLN A 371 42.45 21.46 -39.92
N SER A 372 42.18 22.47 -39.10
CA SER A 372 43.15 23.19 -38.30
C SER A 372 43.91 22.25 -37.37
N TYR A 373 43.19 21.42 -36.58
CA TYR A 373 43.83 20.42 -35.72
C TYR A 373 44.67 19.38 -36.47
N ARG A 374 44.20 18.94 -37.63
CA ARG A 374 44.98 17.98 -38.49
C ARG A 374 46.27 18.62 -39.04
N LYS A 375 46.24 19.91 -39.37
CA LYS A 375 47.42 20.64 -39.88
C LYS A 375 48.41 20.91 -38.77
N ALA A 376 47.96 21.21 -37.57
CA ALA A 376 48.85 21.55 -36.42
C ALA A 376 49.59 20.34 -35.84
N GLY A 377 49.16 19.13 -36.13
CA GLY A 377 49.83 17.90 -35.64
C GLY A 377 49.88 17.83 -34.12
N LEU A 378 51.08 17.86 -33.55
CA LEU A 378 51.30 17.81 -32.10
C LEU A 378 51.20 19.18 -31.40
N GLU A 379 51.28 20.29 -32.18
CA GLU A 379 51.08 21.64 -31.67
C GLU A 379 49.60 22.06 -31.87
N THR A 380 48.73 21.58 -30.93
CA THR A 380 47.30 21.85 -31.05
C THR A 380 46.99 23.34 -30.89
N PRO A 381 46.13 23.94 -31.77
CA PRO A 381 45.74 25.32 -31.65
C PRO A 381 44.96 25.60 -30.37
N GLY A 382 45.27 26.72 -29.73
CA GLY A 382 44.57 27.17 -28.55
C GLY A 382 43.09 27.55 -28.84
N LEU A 383 42.26 27.60 -27.79
CA LEU A 383 40.83 27.96 -27.94
C LEU A 383 40.65 29.34 -28.55
N ASP A 384 41.52 30.32 -28.21
CA ASP A 384 41.45 31.68 -28.71
C ASP A 384 41.72 31.77 -30.24
N GLU A 385 42.64 30.94 -30.75
CA GLU A 385 42.91 30.83 -32.19
C GLU A 385 41.71 30.21 -32.93
N ILE A 386 41.01 29.28 -32.32
CA ILE A 386 39.81 28.65 -32.86
C ILE A 386 38.63 29.62 -32.86
N TYR A 387 38.47 30.45 -31.82
CA TYR A 387 37.39 31.46 -31.76
C TYR A 387 37.59 32.60 -32.75
N GLY A 388 38.82 32.84 -33.20
CA GLY A 388 39.15 33.83 -34.24
C GLY A 388 38.91 33.35 -35.68
N MET A 389 38.57 32.07 -35.89
CA MET A 389 38.29 31.45 -37.21
C MET A 389 36.79 31.47 -37.54
#